data_36f8a593080677549d4cf145a523142d
#
_entry.id   36f8a593080677549d4cf145a523142d
#
_cell.length_a   1.000
_cell.length_b   1.000
_cell.length_c   1.000
_cell.angle_alpha   90.00
_cell.angle_beta   90.00
_cell.angle_gamma   90.00
#
_symmetry.space_group_name_H-M   'P 1'
#
loop_
_entity.id
_entity.type
_entity.pdbx_description
1 polymer ?
#
loop_
_entity_poly.entity_id
_entity_poly.type
_entity_poly.pdbx_seq_one_letter_code
_entity_poly.pdbx_strand_id
1 'polypeptide(L)'
;QDYQYFEQLLQRYISPEQQAEKAGKPYRHLYSSVRLNAYCLMGNHFHLLLYQYDEDGVKILMQSVLTAYTMYFNRKYKRRGPLFESTFKAVIVLENSQLMHITRYIHLNHRDFQSWKHSSYQDYLSSPRKWIDSSGILGLFSNSTDYKLFVEDYESLQREREMIKHELYGKTA
;
A
#
# COMPACT_ATOMS: atom_id res chain seq x y z
N GLN A 1 4.79 -16.63 0.10
CA GLN A 1 6.11 -16.31 0.64
C GLN A 1 6.65 -14.97 0.13
N ASP A 2 6.53 -14.65 -1.19
CA ASP A 2 7.08 -13.41 -1.76
C ASP A 2 6.27 -12.19 -1.30
N TYR A 3 4.95 -12.26 -1.32
CA TYR A 3 4.09 -11.23 -0.74
C TYR A 3 4.40 -10.98 0.75
N GLN A 4 4.55 -12.05 1.53
CA GLN A 4 4.90 -11.94 2.95
C GLN A 4 6.23 -11.21 3.16
N TYR A 5 7.23 -11.48 2.29
CA TYR A 5 8.50 -10.77 2.39
C TYR A 5 8.37 -9.29 2.04
N PHE A 6 7.54 -8.94 1.05
CA PHE A 6 7.26 -7.54 0.73
C PHE A 6 6.58 -6.81 1.91
N GLU A 7 5.59 -7.45 2.53
CA GLU A 7 4.93 -6.93 3.74
C GLU A 7 5.91 -6.76 4.90
N GLN A 8 6.81 -7.73 5.11
CA GLN A 8 7.87 -7.63 6.13
C GLN A 8 8.81 -6.45 5.86
N LEU A 9 9.10 -6.14 4.60
CA LEU A 9 9.90 -4.96 4.25
C LEU A 9 9.13 -3.67 4.56
N LEU A 10 7.86 -3.55 4.20
CA LEU A 10 7.04 -2.41 4.58
C LEU A 10 7.04 -2.24 6.11
N GLN A 11 6.67 -3.29 6.83
CA GLN A 11 6.64 -3.29 8.29
C GLN A 11 7.98 -2.86 8.90
N ARG A 12 9.10 -3.33 8.36
CA ARG A 12 10.46 -3.00 8.84
C ARG A 12 10.73 -1.51 8.85
N TYR A 13 10.30 -0.80 7.81
CA TYR A 13 10.61 0.63 7.65
C TYR A 13 9.59 1.55 8.31
N ILE A 14 8.31 1.13 8.41
CA ILE A 14 7.21 2.01 8.82
C ILE A 14 6.40 1.48 10.02
N SER A 15 6.89 0.48 10.74
CA SER A 15 6.29 0.08 12.02
C SER A 15 6.55 1.15 13.10
N PRO A 16 5.64 1.35 14.07
CA PRO A 16 5.90 2.24 15.21
C PRO A 16 7.19 1.87 15.98
N GLU A 17 7.46 0.59 16.06
CA GLU A 17 8.64 0.05 16.75
C GLU A 17 9.76 -0.18 15.74
N GLN A 18 10.91 0.47 15.97
CA GLN A 18 12.09 0.28 15.13
C GLN A 18 12.61 -1.16 15.24
N GLN A 19 12.80 -1.81 14.10
CA GLN A 19 13.37 -3.14 14.04
C GLN A 19 14.90 -3.07 13.94
N ALA A 20 15.58 -3.92 14.73
CA ALA A 20 17.03 -4.06 14.66
C ALA A 20 17.44 -5.08 13.57
N GLU A 21 18.59 -4.85 12.95
CA GLU A 21 19.24 -5.86 12.12
C GLU A 21 19.79 -7.01 12.96
N LYS A 22 19.94 -8.18 12.35
CA LYS A 22 20.63 -9.34 12.98
C LYS A 22 22.07 -9.03 13.39
N ALA A 23 22.70 -8.01 12.79
CA ALA A 23 24.06 -7.54 13.09
C ALA A 23 24.10 -6.37 14.10
N GLY A 24 22.99 -6.03 14.75
CA GLY A 24 22.92 -4.99 15.78
C GLY A 24 22.84 -3.54 15.25
N LYS A 25 22.87 -3.32 13.93
CA LYS A 25 22.64 -1.99 13.37
C LYS A 25 21.13 -1.78 13.14
N PRO A 26 20.56 -0.62 13.52
CA PRO A 26 19.16 -0.35 13.25
C PRO A 26 18.90 -0.16 11.74
N TYR A 27 17.82 -0.73 11.25
CA TYR A 27 17.31 -0.35 9.93
C TYR A 27 16.88 1.13 9.93
N ARG A 28 16.88 1.75 8.73
CA ARG A 28 16.29 3.07 8.58
C ARG A 28 14.83 3.00 9.05
N HIS A 29 14.46 3.93 9.93
CA HIS A 29 13.11 4.01 10.49
C HIS A 29 12.41 5.22 9.90
N LEU A 30 11.32 4.99 9.18
CA LEU A 30 10.58 6.01 8.43
C LEU A 30 9.17 6.25 9.00
N TYR A 31 8.90 5.73 10.20
CA TYR A 31 7.58 5.89 10.81
C TYR A 31 7.19 7.34 11.04
N SER A 32 8.14 8.24 11.38
CA SER A 32 7.89 9.68 11.51
C SER A 32 7.69 10.39 10.17
N SER A 33 8.18 9.82 9.07
CA SER A 33 8.21 10.44 7.75
C SER A 33 7.07 9.97 6.84
N VAL A 34 6.62 8.72 7.01
CA VAL A 34 5.59 8.10 6.15
C VAL A 34 4.68 7.18 6.95
N ARG A 35 3.38 7.22 6.66
CA ARG A 35 2.39 6.23 7.12
C ARG A 35 1.82 5.47 5.95
N LEU A 36 1.59 4.19 6.13
CA LEU A 36 0.85 3.38 5.17
C LEU A 36 -0.62 3.33 5.60
N ASN A 37 -1.48 3.91 4.77
CA ASN A 37 -2.92 3.93 5.03
C ASN A 37 -3.60 2.69 4.43
N ALA A 38 -3.35 2.38 3.17
CA ALA A 38 -3.91 1.20 2.53
C ALA A 38 -2.93 0.56 1.56
N TYR A 39 -3.08 -0.75 1.31
CA TYR A 39 -2.33 -1.43 0.28
C TYR A 39 -3.06 -2.66 -0.27
N CYS A 40 -2.65 -3.07 -1.47
CA CYS A 40 -2.97 -4.36 -2.06
C CYS A 40 -1.79 -4.84 -2.91
N LEU A 41 -1.31 -6.05 -2.65
CA LEU A 41 -0.26 -6.69 -3.44
C LEU A 41 -0.89 -7.64 -4.46
N MET A 42 -0.49 -7.48 -5.72
CA MET A 42 -0.98 -8.25 -6.85
C MET A 42 0.16 -9.09 -7.46
N GLY A 43 -0.18 -10.00 -8.37
CA GLY A 43 0.80 -10.92 -8.97
C GLY A 43 1.94 -10.22 -9.72
N ASN A 44 1.68 -9.08 -10.32
CA ASN A 44 2.63 -8.34 -11.17
C ASN A 44 2.74 -6.85 -10.84
N HIS A 45 1.98 -6.35 -9.88
CA HIS A 45 2.02 -4.96 -9.42
C HIS A 45 1.52 -4.84 -7.98
N PHE A 46 1.59 -3.64 -7.42
CA PHE A 46 1.06 -3.32 -6.10
C PHE A 46 0.51 -1.90 -6.08
N HIS A 47 -0.41 -1.66 -5.16
CA HIS A 47 -0.91 -0.33 -4.83
C HIS A 47 -0.63 -0.04 -3.36
N LEU A 48 -0.11 1.15 -3.08
CA LEU A 48 0.11 1.67 -1.73
C LEU A 48 -0.53 3.05 -1.64
N LEU A 49 -1.31 3.28 -0.59
CA LEU A 49 -1.76 4.62 -0.21
C LEU A 49 -0.92 5.06 0.97
N LEU A 50 -0.14 6.11 0.77
CA LEU A 50 0.84 6.59 1.73
C LEU A 50 0.53 8.04 2.12
N TYR A 51 0.61 8.33 3.41
CA TYR A 51 0.66 9.70 3.92
C TYR A 51 2.11 10.08 4.17
N GLN A 52 2.55 11.21 3.62
CA GLN A 52 3.91 11.68 3.68
C GLN A 52 4.00 12.94 4.56
N TYR A 53 4.87 12.91 5.56
CA TYR A 53 5.16 14.06 6.44
C TYR A 53 6.37 14.85 5.94
N ASP A 54 7.39 14.17 5.41
CA ASP A 54 8.65 14.77 4.95
C ASP A 54 8.75 14.71 3.42
N GLU A 55 9.36 15.71 2.80
CA GLU A 55 9.45 15.88 1.34
C GLU A 55 9.94 14.65 0.56
N ASP A 56 10.90 13.90 1.10
CA ASP A 56 11.46 12.70 0.46
C ASP A 56 10.98 11.37 1.06
N GLY A 57 10.06 11.37 2.01
CA GLY A 57 9.68 10.20 2.79
C GLY A 57 9.25 9.01 1.93
N VAL A 58 8.33 9.22 1.00
CA VAL A 58 7.84 8.17 0.08
C VAL A 58 8.96 7.69 -0.85
N LYS A 59 9.76 8.59 -1.41
CA LYS A 59 10.88 8.25 -2.29
C LYS A 59 11.90 7.35 -1.58
N ILE A 60 12.26 7.70 -0.36
CA ILE A 60 13.20 6.93 0.47
C ILE A 60 12.62 5.56 0.84
N LEU A 61 11.34 5.50 1.22
CA LEU A 61 10.65 4.25 1.51
C LEU A 61 10.66 3.34 0.28
N MET A 62 10.23 3.83 -0.87
CA MET A 62 10.14 3.06 -2.10
C MET A 62 11.51 2.55 -2.55
N GLN A 63 12.54 3.39 -2.53
CA GLN A 63 13.91 2.96 -2.84
C GLN A 63 14.38 1.84 -1.90
N SER A 64 14.12 1.97 -0.60
CA SER A 64 14.54 0.98 0.40
C SER A 64 13.82 -0.36 0.20
N VAL A 65 12.50 -0.31 0.06
CA VAL A 65 11.65 -1.52 -0.10
C VAL A 65 11.96 -2.22 -1.43
N LEU A 66 11.92 -1.49 -2.55
CA LEU A 66 12.09 -2.08 -3.87
C LEU A 66 13.50 -2.62 -4.10
N THR A 67 14.53 -1.95 -3.58
CA THR A 67 15.90 -2.47 -3.63
C THR A 67 16.04 -3.76 -2.85
N ALA A 68 15.58 -3.78 -1.59
CA ALA A 68 15.66 -4.97 -0.74
C ALA A 68 14.84 -6.13 -1.32
N TYR A 69 13.66 -5.84 -1.86
CA TYR A 69 12.80 -6.85 -2.48
C TYR A 69 13.44 -7.42 -3.77
N THR A 70 14.00 -6.57 -4.62
CA THR A 70 14.70 -7.02 -5.84
C THR A 70 15.88 -7.93 -5.50
N MET A 71 16.68 -7.56 -4.50
CA MET A 71 17.80 -8.40 -4.05
C MET A 71 17.33 -9.76 -3.53
N TYR A 72 16.28 -9.79 -2.71
CA TYR A 72 15.67 -11.02 -2.21
C TYR A 72 15.17 -11.89 -3.37
N PHE A 73 14.37 -11.32 -4.27
CA PHE A 73 13.75 -12.03 -5.37
C PHE A 73 14.79 -12.61 -6.34
N ASN A 74 15.78 -11.81 -6.72
CA ASN A 74 16.86 -12.24 -7.60
C ASN A 74 17.69 -13.35 -6.96
N ARG A 75 17.98 -13.27 -5.67
CA ARG A 75 18.70 -14.32 -4.94
C ARG A 75 17.89 -15.62 -4.88
N LYS A 76 16.59 -15.52 -4.54
CA LYS A 76 15.69 -16.67 -4.40
C LYS A 76 15.52 -17.42 -5.72
N TYR A 77 15.32 -16.67 -6.80
CA TYR A 77 15.03 -17.24 -8.13
C TYR A 77 16.25 -17.31 -9.05
N LYS A 78 17.47 -17.08 -8.50
CA LYS A 78 18.74 -17.10 -9.26
C LYS A 78 18.72 -16.23 -10.50
N ARG A 79 18.05 -15.04 -10.41
CA ARG A 79 17.95 -14.05 -11.48
C ARG A 79 19.01 -12.96 -11.33
N ARG A 80 19.22 -12.21 -12.41
CA ARG A 80 20.05 -10.98 -12.43
C ARG A 80 19.28 -9.85 -13.13
N GLY A 81 19.63 -8.62 -12.81
CA GLY A 81 19.04 -7.43 -13.42
C GLY A 81 17.80 -6.91 -12.68
N PRO A 82 17.13 -5.91 -13.26
CA PRO A 82 15.96 -5.26 -12.67
C PRO A 82 14.79 -6.24 -12.55
N LEU A 83 14.00 -6.07 -11.49
CA LEU A 83 12.76 -6.81 -11.27
C LEU A 83 11.56 -6.01 -11.76
N PHE A 84 11.58 -4.70 -11.53
CA PHE A 84 10.52 -3.79 -11.93
C PHE A 84 10.86 -3.15 -13.28
N GLU A 85 9.87 -3.02 -14.15
CA GLU A 85 10.03 -2.47 -15.51
C GLU A 85 10.37 -0.98 -15.51
N SER A 86 9.88 -0.26 -14.50
CA SER A 86 10.07 1.19 -14.36
C SER A 86 10.14 1.62 -12.89
N THR A 87 10.41 2.89 -12.67
CA THR A 87 10.20 3.51 -11.35
C THR A 87 8.73 3.49 -10.98
N PHE A 88 8.43 3.53 -9.67
CA PHE A 88 7.03 3.63 -9.22
C PHE A 88 6.36 4.91 -9.74
N LYS A 89 5.08 4.82 -10.03
CA LYS A 89 4.23 5.98 -10.35
C LYS A 89 3.55 6.43 -9.07
N ALA A 90 3.39 7.75 -8.90
CA ALA A 90 2.70 8.33 -7.75
C ALA A 90 1.74 9.43 -8.22
N VAL A 91 0.59 9.49 -7.57
CA VAL A 91 -0.42 10.55 -7.75
C VAL A 91 -0.71 11.15 -6.39
N ILE A 92 -0.82 12.47 -6.33
CA ILE A 92 -1.16 13.19 -5.09
C ILE A 92 -2.67 13.17 -4.92
N VAL A 93 -3.13 12.79 -3.74
CA VAL A 93 -4.54 12.82 -3.33
C VAL A 93 -4.76 14.08 -2.50
N LEU A 94 -5.68 14.95 -2.93
CA LEU A 94 -5.89 16.27 -2.31
C LEU A 94 -7.22 16.37 -1.55
N GLU A 95 -8.20 15.52 -1.89
CA GLU A 95 -9.55 15.63 -1.36
C GLU A 95 -9.98 14.35 -0.62
N ASN A 96 -10.81 14.51 0.42
CA ASN A 96 -11.34 13.38 1.18
C ASN A 96 -12.20 12.45 0.33
N SER A 97 -12.99 12.98 -0.60
CA SER A 97 -13.77 12.20 -1.55
C SER A 97 -12.87 11.29 -2.39
N GLN A 98 -11.82 11.86 -2.98
CA GLN A 98 -10.83 11.12 -3.74
C GLN A 98 -10.09 10.08 -2.87
N LEU A 99 -9.76 10.43 -1.63
CA LEU A 99 -9.12 9.53 -0.66
C LEU A 99 -9.97 8.29 -0.38
N MET A 100 -11.28 8.46 -0.17
CA MET A 100 -12.23 7.35 0.04
C MET A 100 -12.28 6.44 -1.19
N HIS A 101 -12.42 7.00 -2.40
CA HIS A 101 -12.52 6.23 -3.64
C HIS A 101 -11.23 5.49 -3.98
N ILE A 102 -10.06 6.12 -3.79
CA ILE A 102 -8.76 5.46 -3.99
C ILE A 102 -8.57 4.31 -3.01
N THR A 103 -8.93 4.49 -1.74
CA THR A 103 -8.85 3.41 -0.74
C THR A 103 -9.72 2.23 -1.14
N ARG A 104 -10.97 2.49 -1.55
CA ARG A 104 -11.89 1.48 -2.11
C ARG A 104 -11.26 0.78 -3.32
N TYR A 105 -10.74 1.53 -4.29
CA TYR A 105 -10.08 0.98 -5.47
C TYR A 105 -8.93 0.04 -5.10
N ILE A 106 -8.08 0.43 -4.14
CA ILE A 106 -6.97 -0.39 -3.67
C ILE A 106 -7.47 -1.71 -3.08
N HIS A 107 -8.48 -1.67 -2.20
CA HIS A 107 -8.99 -2.86 -1.56
C HIS A 107 -9.69 -3.82 -2.53
N LEU A 108 -10.34 -3.31 -3.55
CA LEU A 108 -11.04 -4.09 -4.57
C LEU A 108 -10.15 -4.57 -5.72
N ASN A 109 -8.86 -4.29 -5.68
CA ASN A 109 -7.96 -4.60 -6.80
C ASN A 109 -7.78 -6.11 -7.00
N HIS A 110 -7.82 -6.89 -5.92
CA HIS A 110 -7.78 -8.35 -6.03
C HIS A 110 -9.20 -8.93 -6.22
N ARG A 111 -9.34 -9.93 -7.11
CA ARG A 111 -10.63 -10.59 -7.39
C ARG A 111 -11.33 -11.10 -6.12
N ASP A 112 -10.56 -11.76 -5.25
CA ASP A 112 -11.06 -12.32 -4.00
C ASP A 112 -10.76 -11.39 -2.82
N PHE A 113 -11.01 -10.08 -2.97
CA PHE A 113 -10.58 -9.03 -2.06
C PHE A 113 -10.97 -9.26 -0.60
N GLN A 114 -12.17 -9.85 -0.36
CA GLN A 114 -12.65 -10.11 0.99
C GLN A 114 -11.79 -11.11 1.77
N SER A 115 -11.18 -12.07 1.08
CA SER A 115 -10.31 -13.10 1.68
C SER A 115 -8.82 -12.93 1.37
N TRP A 116 -8.46 -11.93 0.54
CA TRP A 116 -7.09 -11.72 0.11
C TRP A 116 -6.21 -11.21 1.25
N LYS A 117 -5.29 -12.06 1.72
CA LYS A 117 -4.46 -11.80 2.90
C LYS A 117 -3.39 -10.72 2.69
N HIS A 118 -3.05 -10.41 1.43
CA HIS A 118 -2.01 -9.45 1.08
C HIS A 118 -2.61 -8.10 0.67
N SER A 119 -3.60 -7.68 1.43
CA SER A 119 -4.30 -6.40 1.36
C SER A 119 -4.54 -5.87 2.78
N SER A 120 -4.77 -4.58 2.90
CA SER A 120 -5.18 -3.94 4.15
C SER A 120 -6.70 -3.93 4.36
N TYR A 121 -7.51 -4.54 3.50
CA TYR A 121 -8.97 -4.51 3.63
C TYR A 121 -9.46 -4.98 5.00
N GLN A 122 -8.93 -6.10 5.50
CA GLN A 122 -9.31 -6.64 6.81
C GLN A 122 -8.89 -5.74 7.99
N ASP A 123 -7.85 -4.94 7.83
CA ASP A 123 -7.43 -3.97 8.85
C ASP A 123 -8.47 -2.86 9.07
N TYR A 124 -9.32 -2.61 8.09
CA TYR A 124 -10.41 -1.63 8.16
C TYR A 124 -11.69 -2.19 8.80
N LEU A 125 -11.85 -3.51 8.80
CA LEU A 125 -13.05 -4.17 9.34
C LEU A 125 -12.88 -4.68 10.78
N SER A 126 -11.63 -4.86 11.20
CA SER A 126 -11.26 -5.39 12.51
C SER A 126 -10.12 -4.58 13.11
N SER A 127 -9.39 -5.14 14.09
CA SER A 127 -8.23 -4.47 14.67
C SER A 127 -7.09 -4.35 13.65
N PRO A 128 -6.65 -3.15 13.31
CA PRO A 128 -5.61 -2.95 12.32
C PRO A 128 -4.25 -3.44 12.83
N ARG A 129 -3.42 -3.92 11.91
CA ARG A 129 -2.01 -4.17 12.18
C ARG A 129 -1.31 -2.85 12.52
N LYS A 130 -0.44 -2.84 13.52
CA LYS A 130 0.20 -1.62 14.05
C LYS A 130 0.93 -0.74 13.03
N TRP A 131 1.30 -1.29 11.89
CA TRP A 131 2.00 -0.58 10.81
C TRP A 131 1.05 -0.06 9.71
N ILE A 132 -0.28 -0.27 9.88
CA ILE A 132 -1.34 0.28 9.03
C ILE A 132 -2.05 1.39 9.80
N ASP A 133 -2.07 2.58 9.24
CA ASP A 133 -2.82 3.71 9.79
C ASP A 133 -4.10 3.94 8.99
N SER A 134 -5.16 3.26 9.40
CA SER A 134 -6.50 3.40 8.80
C SER A 134 -7.34 4.52 9.43
N SER A 135 -6.87 5.13 10.51
CA SER A 135 -7.67 6.02 11.39
C SER A 135 -8.23 7.23 10.64
N GLY A 136 -7.40 7.92 9.84
CA GLY A 136 -7.82 9.09 9.09
C GLY A 136 -8.90 8.80 8.05
N ILE A 137 -8.85 7.62 7.42
CA ILE A 137 -9.85 7.22 6.42
C ILE A 137 -11.12 6.70 7.09
N LEU A 138 -10.98 5.85 8.12
CA LEU A 138 -12.14 5.37 8.89
C LEU A 138 -12.89 6.51 9.57
N GLY A 139 -12.21 7.59 9.95
CA GLY A 139 -12.84 8.81 10.49
C GLY A 139 -13.78 9.53 9.51
N LEU A 140 -13.75 9.19 8.21
CA LEU A 140 -14.68 9.71 7.21
C LEU A 140 -16.00 8.90 7.16
N PHE A 141 -16.10 7.81 7.90
CA PHE A 141 -17.26 6.94 7.99
C PHE A 141 -17.78 6.89 9.43
N SER A 142 -19.06 6.58 9.62
CA SER A 142 -19.64 6.48 10.96
C SER A 142 -19.06 5.29 11.74
N ASN A 143 -18.72 4.22 11.06
CA ASN A 143 -18.13 3.00 11.62
C ASN A 143 -17.54 2.09 10.52
N SER A 144 -16.91 0.99 10.90
CA SER A 144 -16.31 0.03 9.97
C SER A 144 -17.34 -0.72 9.10
N THR A 145 -18.58 -0.85 9.55
CA THR A 145 -19.67 -1.45 8.75
C THR A 145 -20.04 -0.53 7.60
N ASP A 146 -20.12 0.79 7.82
CA ASP A 146 -20.40 1.77 6.76
C ASP A 146 -19.26 1.78 5.74
N TYR A 147 -18.01 1.68 6.21
CA TYR A 147 -16.86 1.52 5.31
C TYR A 147 -16.99 0.23 4.47
N LYS A 148 -17.35 -0.89 5.10
CA LYS A 148 -17.57 -2.15 4.41
C LYS A 148 -18.63 -2.04 3.32
N LEU A 149 -19.80 -1.48 3.66
CA LEU A 149 -20.89 -1.24 2.71
C LEU A 149 -20.45 -0.35 1.54
N PHE A 150 -19.71 0.72 1.83
CA PHE A 150 -19.14 1.58 0.82
C PHE A 150 -18.19 0.83 -0.12
N VAL A 151 -17.33 -0.05 0.40
CA VAL A 151 -16.41 -0.84 -0.44
C VAL A 151 -17.17 -1.88 -1.28
N GLU A 152 -18.18 -2.51 -0.72
CA GLU A 152 -18.93 -3.62 -1.35
C GLU A 152 -20.08 -3.15 -2.25
N ASP A 153 -20.39 -1.85 -2.30
CA ASP A 153 -21.40 -1.30 -3.19
C ASP A 153 -20.95 -1.41 -4.66
N TYR A 154 -21.45 -2.44 -5.33
CA TYR A 154 -21.03 -2.85 -6.67
C TYR A 154 -21.50 -1.91 -7.78
N GLU A 155 -22.62 -1.22 -7.64
CA GLU A 155 -23.20 -0.39 -8.72
C GLU A 155 -22.39 0.89 -8.96
N SER A 156 -21.81 1.46 -7.90
CA SER A 156 -20.93 2.62 -8.02
C SER A 156 -19.51 2.26 -8.52
N LEU A 157 -19.10 1.00 -8.33
CA LEU A 157 -17.77 0.48 -8.59
C LEU A 157 -17.31 0.57 -10.04
N GLN A 158 -18.18 0.27 -11.00
CA GLN A 158 -17.76 0.22 -12.41
C GLN A 158 -17.46 1.61 -12.97
N ARG A 159 -18.25 2.62 -12.59
CA ARG A 159 -18.05 4.01 -13.02
C ARG A 159 -16.77 4.59 -12.43
N GLU A 160 -16.50 4.29 -11.16
CA GLU A 160 -15.32 4.81 -10.46
C GLU A 160 -14.02 4.15 -10.91
N ARG A 161 -14.02 2.86 -11.20
CA ARG A 161 -12.84 2.13 -11.71
C ARG A 161 -12.29 2.76 -12.99
N GLU A 162 -13.17 3.14 -13.90
CA GLU A 162 -12.76 3.79 -15.16
C GLU A 162 -12.22 5.21 -14.89
N MET A 163 -12.84 5.97 -13.98
CA MET A 163 -12.36 7.31 -13.62
C MET A 163 -10.99 7.25 -12.94
N ILE A 164 -10.83 6.39 -11.93
CA ILE A 164 -9.56 6.25 -11.20
C ILE A 164 -8.46 5.69 -12.12
N LYS A 165 -8.77 4.74 -12.98
CA LYS A 165 -7.81 4.28 -14.00
C LYS A 165 -7.39 5.40 -14.92
N HIS A 166 -8.31 6.24 -15.37
CA HIS A 166 -7.99 7.40 -16.20
C HIS A 166 -7.13 8.42 -15.46
N GLU A 167 -7.38 8.67 -14.18
CA GLU A 167 -6.54 9.55 -13.34
C GLU A 167 -5.14 8.97 -13.10
N LEU A 168 -5.05 7.67 -12.79
CA LEU A 168 -3.78 7.01 -12.48
C LEU A 168 -2.95 6.68 -13.73
N TYR A 169 -3.59 6.38 -14.85
CA TYR A 169 -2.93 5.84 -16.04
C TYR A 169 -3.21 6.62 -17.32
N GLY A 170 -4.24 7.47 -17.37
CA GLY A 170 -4.74 8.14 -18.56
C GLY A 170 -3.93 9.35 -19.06
N LYS A 171 -2.82 9.68 -18.43
CA LYS A 171 -1.87 10.73 -18.88
C LYS A 171 -0.61 10.19 -19.55
N THR A 172 -0.65 8.98 -20.05
CA THR A 172 0.40 8.40 -20.88
C THR A 172 -0.13 8.18 -22.30
N ALA A 173 -0.29 9.26 -23.04
CA ALA A 173 -0.29 9.29 -24.49
C ALA A 173 0.82 10.22 -24.94
#